data_54c4d0f624e55615ec6f0cd59ada66d9
#
_entry.id   54c4d0f624e55615ec6f0cd59ada66d9
#
_cell.length_a   1.000
_cell.length_b   1.000
_cell.length_c   1.000
_cell.angle_alpha   90.00
_cell.angle_beta   90.00
_cell.angle_gamma   90.00
#
_symmetry.space_group_name_H-M   'P 1'
#
loop_
_entity.id
_entity.type
_entity.pdbx_description
1 polymer ?
#
loop_
_entity_poly.entity_id
_entity_poly.type
_entity_poly.pdbx_seq_one_letter_code
_entity_poly.pdbx_strand_id
1 'polypeptide(L)'
;MPALKSQATYPYPRSISVYASDVVLDTLKEIKTVYTEIKKGNKTVTRTVQLEKINGATLEPTSVTVTIPIEEYTEKTLEIPVICTNLPRHYTLRTFPSVVKVSCNVPLSRFKDISADDFEIRISFADLEQSTSGTLPLQLNKKPSWVDIAKISPDRIEFILEQTKSND
;
A
#
# COMPACT_ATOMS: atom_id res chain seq x y z
N MET A 1 1.82 -16.99 10.95
CA MET A 1 3.20 -16.52 10.84
C MET A 1 3.17 -15.10 10.30
N PRO A 2 3.85 -14.13 10.89
CA PRO A 2 3.91 -12.78 10.36
C PRO A 2 4.51 -12.81 8.94
N ALA A 3 3.93 -12.04 8.03
CA ALA A 3 4.46 -11.91 6.69
C ALA A 3 5.71 -11.01 6.73
N LEU A 4 6.79 -11.46 6.11
CA LEU A 4 8.01 -10.66 5.95
C LEU A 4 8.01 -10.03 4.56
N LYS A 5 8.21 -8.72 4.49
CA LYS A 5 8.38 -8.01 3.21
C LYS A 5 9.68 -7.23 3.20
N SER A 6 10.37 -7.25 2.07
CA SER A 6 11.48 -6.32 1.82
C SER A 6 10.93 -5.02 1.27
N GLN A 7 11.40 -3.91 1.80
CA GLN A 7 11.18 -2.59 1.23
C GLN A 7 12.20 -2.29 0.12
N ALA A 8 12.17 -1.08 -0.42
CA ALA A 8 13.11 -0.67 -1.46
C ALA A 8 14.57 -0.87 -1.00
N THR A 9 15.37 -1.45 -1.89
CA THR A 9 16.80 -1.68 -1.66
C THR A 9 17.57 -0.39 -1.86
N TYR A 10 18.48 -0.07 -0.95
CA TYR A 10 19.28 1.14 -1.01
C TYR A 10 20.77 0.79 -1.21
N PRO A 11 21.35 1.06 -2.40
CA PRO A 11 22.77 0.92 -2.62
C PRO A 11 23.56 2.12 -2.07
N TYR A 12 24.74 1.87 -1.55
CA TYR A 12 25.72 2.91 -1.19
C TYR A 12 27.09 2.53 -1.74
N PRO A 13 27.79 3.41 -2.48
CA PRO A 13 27.31 4.73 -2.93
C PRO A 13 26.16 4.60 -3.94
N ARG A 14 25.38 5.69 -4.11
CA ARG A 14 24.26 5.74 -5.08
C ARG A 14 24.72 5.95 -6.51
N SER A 15 25.96 6.44 -6.69
CA SER A 15 26.61 6.65 -7.97
C SER A 15 28.03 6.15 -7.91
N ILE A 16 28.54 5.70 -9.03
CA ILE A 16 29.91 5.24 -9.19
C ILE A 16 30.54 5.89 -10.41
N SER A 17 31.86 5.94 -10.45
CA SER A 17 32.59 6.41 -11.63
C SER A 17 32.85 5.27 -12.60
N VAL A 18 32.67 5.55 -13.87
CA VAL A 18 32.94 4.61 -14.97
C VAL A 18 34.00 5.24 -15.88
N TYR A 19 35.09 4.54 -16.09
CA TYR A 19 36.13 4.93 -17.01
C TYR A 19 36.16 3.97 -18.20
N ALA A 20 35.83 4.48 -19.38
CA ALA A 20 35.75 3.70 -20.60
C ALA A 20 35.91 4.62 -21.83
N SER A 21 36.01 4.04 -23.02
CA SER A 21 35.97 4.80 -24.27
C SER A 21 34.55 5.35 -24.52
N ASP A 22 34.43 6.42 -25.29
CA ASP A 22 33.15 7.08 -25.61
C ASP A 22 32.13 6.06 -26.18
N VAL A 23 32.59 5.16 -27.03
CA VAL A 23 31.73 4.10 -27.62
C VAL A 23 31.09 3.20 -26.55
N VAL A 24 31.83 2.87 -25.50
CA VAL A 24 31.30 2.06 -24.39
C VAL A 24 30.36 2.90 -23.51
N LEU A 25 30.73 4.14 -23.21
CA LEU A 25 29.93 5.04 -22.40
C LEU A 25 28.57 5.33 -23.04
N ASP A 26 28.53 5.54 -24.36
CA ASP A 26 27.30 5.83 -25.10
C ASP A 26 26.30 4.63 -25.09
N THR A 27 26.80 3.43 -24.93
CA THR A 27 25.98 2.21 -24.86
C THR A 27 25.55 1.83 -23.47
N LEU A 28 26.22 2.37 -22.43
CA LEU A 28 26.02 1.98 -21.05
C LEU A 28 24.78 2.71 -20.46
N LYS A 29 23.72 1.96 -20.22
CA LYS A 29 22.49 2.51 -19.62
C LYS A 29 22.35 2.21 -18.13
N GLU A 30 22.90 1.10 -17.68
CA GLU A 30 22.81 0.62 -16.30
C GLU A 30 24.04 -0.19 -15.93
N ILE A 31 24.32 -0.26 -14.63
CA ILE A 31 25.37 -1.12 -14.05
C ILE A 31 24.70 -2.09 -13.11
N LYS A 32 24.97 -3.37 -13.31
CA LYS A 32 24.36 -4.45 -12.53
C LYS A 32 25.29 -4.95 -11.45
N THR A 33 24.72 -5.46 -10.39
CA THR A 33 25.44 -6.21 -9.37
C THR A 33 25.49 -7.68 -9.77
N VAL A 34 26.53 -8.37 -9.36
CA VAL A 34 26.57 -9.84 -9.45
C VAL A 34 25.42 -10.41 -8.63
N TYR A 35 24.74 -11.43 -9.18
CA TYR A 35 23.67 -12.10 -8.48
C TYR A 35 24.14 -12.59 -7.09
N THR A 36 23.39 -12.21 -6.08
CA THR A 36 23.70 -12.58 -4.69
C THR A 36 22.43 -13.08 -4.02
N GLU A 37 22.44 -14.35 -3.63
CA GLU A 37 21.35 -14.93 -2.87
C GLU A 37 21.40 -14.45 -1.41
N ILE A 38 20.29 -13.88 -0.93
CA ILE A 38 20.11 -13.52 0.47
C ILE A 38 19.18 -14.55 1.08
N LYS A 39 19.75 -15.44 1.89
CA LYS A 39 18.95 -16.43 2.63
C LYS A 39 18.02 -15.73 3.61
N LYS A 40 16.81 -16.29 3.77
CA LYS A 40 15.71 -15.78 4.61
C LYS A 40 16.23 -15.15 5.91
N GLY A 41 16.17 -13.84 5.96
CA GLY A 41 16.42 -13.06 7.16
C GLY A 41 15.10 -12.51 7.72
N ASN A 42 15.00 -12.43 9.03
CA ASN A 42 13.90 -11.78 9.74
C ASN A 42 14.27 -10.34 10.17
N LYS A 43 15.41 -9.85 9.71
CA LYS A 43 15.95 -8.52 10.05
C LYS A 43 16.55 -7.88 8.81
N THR A 44 16.66 -6.56 8.84
CA THR A 44 17.42 -5.79 7.83
C THR A 44 18.76 -6.43 7.55
N VAL A 45 19.04 -6.68 6.29
CA VAL A 45 20.31 -7.28 5.82
C VAL A 45 21.11 -6.22 5.10
N THR A 46 22.37 -6.06 5.51
CA THR A 46 23.35 -5.22 4.80
C THR A 46 24.45 -6.13 4.24
N ARG A 47 24.72 -6.00 2.94
CA ARG A 47 25.71 -6.81 2.23
C ARG A 47 26.51 -5.95 1.26
N THR A 48 27.80 -6.22 1.17
CA THR A 48 28.63 -5.71 0.08
C THR A 48 28.55 -6.68 -1.08
N VAL A 49 28.17 -6.18 -2.24
CA VAL A 49 28.00 -6.94 -3.49
C VAL A 49 28.94 -6.37 -4.56
N GLN A 50 29.52 -7.26 -5.35
CA GLN A 50 30.36 -6.85 -6.47
C GLN A 50 29.53 -6.35 -7.64
N LEU A 51 30.03 -5.39 -8.37
CA LEU A 51 29.46 -4.98 -9.65
C LEU A 51 29.90 -5.95 -10.75
N GLU A 52 29.02 -6.17 -11.72
CA GLU A 52 29.37 -6.96 -12.90
C GLU A 52 30.46 -6.26 -13.70
N LYS A 53 31.44 -7.04 -14.18
CA LYS A 53 32.49 -6.50 -15.03
C LYS A 53 31.93 -6.11 -16.39
N ILE A 54 32.29 -4.93 -16.85
CA ILE A 54 31.92 -4.43 -18.17
C ILE A 54 33.19 -4.47 -19.04
N ASN A 55 33.11 -5.15 -20.19
CA ASN A 55 34.24 -5.22 -21.11
C ASN A 55 34.60 -3.81 -21.64
N GLY A 56 35.87 -3.44 -21.45
CA GLY A 56 36.38 -2.13 -21.88
C GLY A 56 36.04 -0.99 -20.93
N ALA A 57 35.54 -1.27 -19.71
CA ALA A 57 35.29 -0.27 -18.69
C ALA A 57 35.92 -0.64 -17.35
N THR A 58 36.34 0.37 -16.59
CA THR A 58 36.80 0.28 -15.21
C THR A 58 35.76 0.97 -14.32
N LEU A 59 35.30 0.29 -13.27
CA LEU A 59 34.30 0.80 -12.33
C LEU A 59 35.00 1.17 -11.02
N GLU A 60 34.63 2.31 -10.44
CA GLU A 60 35.15 2.78 -9.15
C GLU A 60 34.01 3.35 -8.29
N PRO A 61 33.70 2.72 -7.15
CA PRO A 61 34.22 1.45 -6.63
C PRO A 61 33.74 0.24 -7.44
N THR A 62 34.39 -0.90 -7.27
CA THR A 62 34.01 -2.18 -7.91
C THR A 62 32.92 -2.94 -7.17
N SER A 63 32.52 -2.45 -5.99
CA SER A 63 31.49 -3.05 -5.14
C SER A 63 30.65 -1.96 -4.50
N VAL A 64 29.42 -2.29 -4.16
CA VAL A 64 28.49 -1.42 -3.44
C VAL A 64 27.94 -2.15 -2.22
N THR A 65 27.63 -1.40 -1.18
CA THR A 65 26.93 -1.92 -0.01
C THR A 65 25.43 -1.77 -0.24
N VAL A 66 24.71 -2.88 -0.19
CA VAL A 66 23.26 -2.93 -0.40
C VAL A 66 22.58 -3.19 0.94
N THR A 67 21.66 -2.31 1.33
CA THR A 67 20.82 -2.49 2.51
C THR A 67 19.42 -2.87 2.06
N ILE A 68 18.97 -4.01 2.55
CA ILE A 68 17.62 -4.56 2.29
C ILE A 68 16.88 -4.53 3.62
N PRO A 69 16.05 -3.54 3.86
CA PRO A 69 15.22 -3.51 5.06
C PRO A 69 14.18 -4.62 4.98
N ILE A 70 14.14 -5.46 5.99
CA ILE A 70 13.14 -6.51 6.17
C ILE A 70 12.32 -6.14 7.39
N GLU A 71 11.02 -6.10 7.23
CA GLU A 71 10.08 -5.71 8.26
C GLU A 71 9.01 -6.77 8.45
N GLU A 72 8.64 -7.00 9.71
CA GLU A 72 7.54 -7.89 10.05
C GLU A 72 6.22 -7.16 9.85
N TYR A 73 5.27 -7.85 9.20
CA TYR A 73 3.92 -7.36 9.00
C TYR A 73 2.94 -8.18 9.84
N THR A 74 1.96 -7.51 10.38
CA THR A 74 0.88 -8.13 11.13
C THR A 74 -0.46 -7.65 10.62
N GLU A 75 -1.50 -8.45 10.82
CA GLU A 75 -2.85 -8.05 10.48
C GLU A 75 -3.41 -7.14 11.57
N LYS A 76 -4.05 -6.05 11.16
CA LYS A 76 -4.85 -5.18 12.00
C LYS A 76 -6.24 -5.05 11.43
N THR A 77 -7.26 -5.22 12.28
CA THR A 77 -8.66 -5.01 11.92
C THR A 77 -9.16 -3.74 12.58
N LEU A 78 -9.79 -2.87 11.79
CA LEU A 78 -10.35 -1.60 12.20
C LEU A 78 -11.84 -1.57 11.87
N GLU A 79 -12.61 -0.88 12.67
CA GLU A 79 -14.04 -0.65 12.45
C GLU A 79 -14.23 0.74 11.83
N ILE A 80 -14.74 0.77 10.59
CA ILE A 80 -14.87 1.98 9.80
C ILE A 80 -16.37 2.26 9.57
N PRO A 81 -16.88 3.45 9.93
CA PRO A 81 -18.24 3.82 9.64
C PRO A 81 -18.46 4.02 8.13
N VAL A 82 -19.64 3.65 7.65
CA VAL A 82 -20.05 3.94 6.28
C VAL A 82 -20.66 5.33 6.23
N ILE A 83 -20.07 6.20 5.42
CA ILE A 83 -20.49 7.62 5.30
C ILE A 83 -21.27 7.80 4.01
N CYS A 84 -22.45 8.41 4.10
CA CYS A 84 -23.20 8.81 2.92
C CYS A 84 -22.92 10.28 2.58
N THR A 85 -22.60 10.52 1.30
CA THR A 85 -22.40 11.87 0.78
C THR A 85 -23.63 12.32 0.00
N ASN A 86 -23.87 13.64 0.04
CA ASN A 86 -24.99 14.30 -0.69
C ASN A 86 -26.39 13.80 -0.30
N LEU A 87 -26.58 13.29 0.93
CA LEU A 87 -27.89 12.91 1.43
C LEU A 87 -28.77 14.18 1.61
N PRO A 88 -29.90 14.30 0.91
CA PRO A 88 -30.78 15.45 1.09
C PRO A 88 -31.40 15.49 2.49
N ARG A 89 -31.69 16.70 3.00
CA ARG A 89 -32.18 16.91 4.39
C ARG A 89 -33.49 16.20 4.73
N HIS A 90 -34.30 15.91 3.70
CA HIS A 90 -35.58 15.22 3.86
C HIS A 90 -35.47 13.69 3.72
N TYR A 91 -34.25 13.14 3.72
CA TYR A 91 -34.01 11.71 3.77
C TYR A 91 -33.25 11.32 5.03
N THR A 92 -33.57 10.16 5.55
CA THR A 92 -32.85 9.48 6.61
C THR A 92 -32.35 8.16 6.06
N LEU A 93 -31.04 7.92 6.21
CA LEU A 93 -30.40 6.69 5.78
C LEU A 93 -30.05 5.84 6.99
N ARG A 94 -30.39 4.57 6.92
CA ARG A 94 -29.89 3.54 7.84
C ARG A 94 -29.19 2.47 7.05
N THR A 95 -27.97 2.14 7.44
CA THR A 95 -27.17 1.09 6.82
C THR A 95 -26.98 -0.09 7.76
N PHE A 96 -26.95 -1.29 7.22
CA PHE A 96 -26.78 -2.54 7.97
C PHE A 96 -25.66 -3.39 7.32
N PRO A 97 -24.52 -3.51 8.03
CA PRO A 97 -24.16 -2.80 9.25
C PRO A 97 -23.86 -1.31 9.01
N SER A 98 -23.89 -0.50 10.07
CA SER A 98 -23.47 0.92 10.03
C SER A 98 -21.94 1.08 10.10
N VAL A 99 -21.26 0.05 10.57
CA VAL A 99 -19.80 -0.02 10.72
C VAL A 99 -19.34 -1.33 10.11
N VAL A 100 -18.30 -1.27 9.30
CA VAL A 100 -17.70 -2.46 8.67
C VAL A 100 -16.26 -2.65 9.12
N LYS A 101 -15.81 -3.90 9.09
CA LYS A 101 -14.44 -4.24 9.44
C LYS A 101 -13.53 -4.13 8.23
N VAL A 102 -12.43 -3.41 8.39
CA VAL A 102 -11.35 -3.35 7.42
C VAL A 102 -10.14 -4.05 8.01
N SER A 103 -9.75 -5.18 7.42
CA SER A 103 -8.53 -5.91 7.79
C SER A 103 -7.41 -5.54 6.84
N CYS A 104 -6.28 -5.12 7.36
CA CYS A 104 -5.12 -4.71 6.59
C CYS A 104 -3.82 -5.25 7.18
N ASN A 105 -2.84 -5.51 6.30
CA ASN A 105 -1.50 -5.86 6.72
C ASN A 105 -0.66 -4.59 6.90
N VAL A 106 -0.14 -4.42 8.10
CA VAL A 106 0.63 -3.23 8.49
C VAL A 106 2.00 -3.63 9.01
N PRO A 107 3.04 -2.81 8.76
CA PRO A 107 4.33 -2.99 9.40
C PRO A 107 4.17 -2.96 10.93
N LEU A 108 4.84 -3.87 11.62
CA LEU A 108 4.77 -3.95 13.08
C LEU A 108 5.24 -2.64 13.74
N SER A 109 6.22 -1.96 13.13
CA SER A 109 6.71 -0.65 13.57
C SER A 109 5.63 0.45 13.52
N ARG A 110 4.66 0.33 12.60
CA ARG A 110 3.57 1.30 12.41
C ARG A 110 2.21 0.82 12.92
N PHE A 111 2.19 -0.28 13.66
CA PHE A 111 0.94 -0.84 14.16
C PHE A 111 0.13 0.12 15.03
N LYS A 112 0.80 1.00 15.77
CA LYS A 112 0.16 2.01 16.63
C LYS A 112 -0.23 3.28 15.88
N ASP A 113 0.40 3.55 14.75
CA ASP A 113 0.20 4.79 14.00
C ASP A 113 -1.04 4.76 13.11
N ILE A 114 -1.61 3.56 12.87
CA ILE A 114 -2.78 3.39 12.03
C ILE A 114 -4.07 3.36 12.86
N SER A 115 -5.04 4.14 12.46
CA SER A 115 -6.35 4.29 13.11
C SER A 115 -7.50 4.20 12.10
N ALA A 116 -8.74 4.21 12.60
CA ALA A 116 -9.93 4.22 11.75
C ALA A 116 -10.02 5.48 10.87
N ASP A 117 -9.51 6.61 11.35
CA ASP A 117 -9.54 7.90 10.65
C ASP A 117 -8.66 7.95 9.40
N ASP A 118 -7.75 6.98 9.27
CA ASP A 118 -6.90 6.84 8.09
C ASP A 118 -7.62 6.20 6.91
N PHE A 119 -8.80 5.62 7.17
CA PHE A 119 -9.62 4.93 6.18
C PHE A 119 -10.94 5.64 5.99
N GLU A 120 -11.51 5.49 4.81
CA GLU A 120 -12.81 6.06 4.52
C GLU A 120 -13.58 5.16 3.54
N ILE A 121 -14.85 4.93 3.89
CA ILE A 121 -15.81 4.21 3.05
C ILE A 121 -16.99 5.15 2.83
N ARG A 122 -17.16 5.59 1.59
CA ARG A 122 -18.22 6.49 1.17
C ARG A 122 -19.18 5.79 0.22
N ILE A 123 -20.46 6.10 0.39
CA ILE A 123 -21.51 5.82 -0.57
C ILE A 123 -22.16 7.15 -0.96
N SER A 124 -22.64 7.28 -2.18
CA SER A 124 -23.34 8.48 -2.61
C SER A 124 -24.85 8.28 -2.56
N PHE A 125 -25.60 9.36 -2.37
CA PHE A 125 -27.07 9.30 -2.46
C PHE A 125 -27.54 8.81 -3.83
N ALA A 126 -26.83 9.17 -4.91
CA ALA A 126 -27.14 8.69 -6.26
C ALA A 126 -27.03 7.17 -6.40
N ASP A 127 -26.04 6.55 -5.73
CA ASP A 127 -25.90 5.08 -5.75
C ASP A 127 -27.07 4.40 -5.00
N LEU A 128 -27.56 5.04 -3.94
CA LEU A 128 -28.72 4.56 -3.19
C LEU A 128 -30.00 4.60 -4.03
N GLU A 129 -30.24 5.70 -4.75
CA GLU A 129 -31.42 5.84 -5.64
C GLU A 129 -31.42 4.85 -6.80
N GLN A 130 -30.24 4.53 -7.34
CA GLN A 130 -30.11 3.60 -8.45
C GLN A 130 -30.16 2.12 -8.03
N SER A 131 -30.01 1.84 -6.73
CA SER A 131 -30.04 0.47 -6.24
C SER A 131 -31.46 -0.06 -6.16
N THR A 132 -31.78 -1.04 -6.99
CA THR A 132 -33.07 -1.74 -6.96
C THR A 132 -33.09 -2.92 -5.98
N SER A 133 -31.94 -3.34 -5.49
CA SER A 133 -31.78 -4.52 -4.62
C SER A 133 -31.77 -4.21 -3.13
N GLY A 134 -31.77 -2.93 -2.74
CA GLY A 134 -31.59 -2.53 -1.34
C GLY A 134 -30.21 -2.84 -0.75
N THR A 135 -29.26 -3.22 -1.60
CA THR A 135 -27.88 -3.52 -1.21
C THR A 135 -26.88 -2.74 -2.06
N LEU A 136 -25.77 -2.33 -1.46
CA LEU A 136 -24.68 -1.65 -2.17
C LEU A 136 -23.33 -2.34 -1.89
N PRO A 137 -22.47 -2.51 -2.91
CA PRO A 137 -21.12 -2.90 -2.71
C PRO A 137 -20.32 -1.75 -2.08
N LEU A 138 -19.42 -2.08 -1.18
CA LEU A 138 -18.54 -1.13 -0.52
C LEU A 138 -17.18 -1.08 -1.18
N GLN A 139 -16.63 0.11 -1.25
CA GLN A 139 -15.27 0.36 -1.70
C GLN A 139 -14.54 1.23 -0.70
N LEU A 140 -13.25 0.99 -0.59
CA LEU A 140 -12.38 1.82 0.23
C LEU A 140 -11.95 3.05 -0.58
N ASN A 141 -12.47 4.23 -0.18
CA ASN A 141 -12.21 5.49 -0.87
C ASN A 141 -10.89 6.13 -0.44
N LYS A 142 -10.48 5.88 0.82
CA LYS A 142 -9.23 6.38 1.37
C LYS A 142 -8.54 5.29 2.18
N LYS A 143 -7.23 5.18 2.01
CA LYS A 143 -6.33 4.37 2.86
C LYS A 143 -4.94 4.97 2.83
N PRO A 144 -4.08 4.72 3.84
CA PRO A 144 -2.68 5.10 3.79
C PRO A 144 -1.95 4.43 2.62
N SER A 145 -1.06 5.17 1.94
CA SER A 145 -0.33 4.67 0.77
C SER A 145 0.59 3.49 1.08
N TRP A 146 1.04 3.37 2.32
CA TRP A 146 1.90 2.29 2.80
C TRP A 146 1.14 1.03 3.24
N VAL A 147 -0.20 1.05 3.21
CA VAL A 147 -1.05 -0.12 3.45
C VAL A 147 -1.31 -0.83 2.11
N ASP A 148 -0.71 -2.00 1.94
CA ASP A 148 -0.80 -2.73 0.67
C ASP A 148 -2.12 -3.47 0.49
N ILE A 149 -2.53 -4.23 1.49
CA ILE A 149 -3.71 -5.10 1.45
C ILE A 149 -4.71 -4.60 2.46
N ALA A 150 -5.91 -4.28 1.98
CA ALA A 150 -7.04 -3.96 2.82
C ALA A 150 -8.27 -4.73 2.32
N LYS A 151 -8.93 -5.44 3.22
CA LYS A 151 -10.16 -6.21 2.94
C LYS A 151 -11.30 -5.65 3.77
N ILE A 152 -12.42 -5.39 3.12
CA ILE A 152 -13.67 -4.93 3.76
C ILE A 152 -14.54 -6.17 4.05
N SER A 153 -15.11 -6.22 5.23
CA SER A 153 -16.04 -7.29 5.62
C SER A 153 -17.18 -6.74 6.50
N PRO A 154 -18.43 -6.89 6.09
CA PRO A 154 -18.88 -7.36 4.77
C PRO A 154 -18.48 -6.40 3.64
N ASP A 155 -18.38 -6.90 2.42
CA ASP A 155 -18.07 -6.11 1.21
C ASP A 155 -19.32 -5.45 0.60
N ARG A 156 -20.50 -5.72 1.17
CA ARG A 156 -21.79 -5.14 0.81
C ARG A 156 -22.54 -4.76 2.06
N ILE A 157 -23.38 -3.73 1.95
CA ILE A 157 -24.34 -3.35 3.00
C ILE A 157 -25.76 -3.40 2.46
N GLU A 158 -26.67 -3.63 3.36
CA GLU A 158 -28.10 -3.34 3.17
C GLU A 158 -28.40 -1.92 3.65
N PHE A 159 -29.40 -1.28 3.08
CA PHE A 159 -29.79 0.05 3.49
C PHE A 159 -31.30 0.25 3.43
N ILE A 160 -31.77 1.16 4.27
CA ILE A 160 -33.13 1.68 4.26
C ILE A 160 -33.04 3.19 4.09
N LEU A 161 -33.71 3.70 3.05
CA LEU A 161 -33.82 5.12 2.77
C LEU A 161 -35.27 5.57 3.05
N GLU A 162 -35.45 6.36 4.07
CA GLU A 162 -36.74 6.86 4.49
C GLU A 162 -36.87 8.36 4.17
N GLN A 163 -37.93 8.75 3.51
CA GLN A 163 -38.24 10.15 3.32
C GLN A 163 -38.94 10.72 4.56
N THR A 164 -38.30 11.69 5.19
CA THR A 164 -38.87 12.38 6.34
C THR A 164 -39.99 13.31 5.83
N LYS A 165 -41.22 13.04 6.21
CA LYS A 165 -42.34 13.97 5.92
C LYS A 165 -42.05 15.27 6.66
N SER A 166 -41.93 16.37 5.93
CA SER A 166 -41.98 17.71 6.50
C SER A 166 -43.39 17.91 7.05
N ASN A 167 -43.54 17.98 8.36
CA ASN A 167 -44.77 18.52 8.94
C ASN A 167 -44.68 20.03 8.78
N ASP A 168 -45.38 20.57 7.77
CA ASP A 168 -45.77 21.96 7.76
C ASP A 168 -46.79 22.24 8.89
#